data_d3e43d53d95dd5caa05f8a40b9fa8db2
#
_entry.id   d3e43d53d95dd5caa05f8a40b9fa8db2
#
_cell.length_a   1.000
_cell.length_b   1.000
_cell.length_c   1.000
_cell.angle_alpha   90.00
_cell.angle_beta   90.00
_cell.angle_gamma   90.00
#
_symmetry.space_group_name_H-M   'P 1'
#
loop_
_entity.id
_entity.type
_entity.pdbx_description
1 polymer ?
#
loop_
_entity_poly.entity_id
_entity_poly.type
_entity_poly.pdbx_seq_one_letter_code
_entity_poly.pdbx_strand_id
1 'polypeptide(L)'
;MSKLIYLDNAATTKTAPEVLEAMLPYFTEQYGNPSAIYSFASHNKDVVAEQRERIANALGAKSNEIYFTAGGSESDNWALKATTEAYQNKGKHIITTKIEHHAILHTAAYLEERGFEVTYLDVDEYGKVNPADVEAAIRPDTILISVMYANNEIGTIEPIKEIGEIAHKHGILFHTDAVQAFGQVPINVDECHIDMLSASGHKLNGPKGIGFLYIRKGVKIRSFVHGGAQERKRRAGTENVPGIVGIGTATKRAIATMEERTAKEREMRDYLIKRVMEEIPYTKLNGHPTDRLPNNANFCFRFIEGESMLIRLDMAGICGSSGSACTSGSLDPSHVLLAIGLPHEIAHGSLRLTLNEEITKEDIDYVVDQLKTIVSDLRGMSPLYEDFAKKQNK
;
A
#
# COMPACT_ATOMS: atom_id res chain seq x y z
N MET A 1 0.82 -28.67 16.11
CA MET A 1 0.54 -27.83 14.94
C MET A 1 1.86 -27.26 14.47
N SER A 2 2.18 -27.35 13.18
CA SER A 2 3.35 -26.66 12.61
C SER A 2 3.23 -25.15 12.89
N LYS A 3 4.34 -24.46 13.10
CA LYS A 3 4.40 -23.00 13.27
C LYS A 3 3.78 -22.35 12.01
N LEU A 4 2.84 -21.42 12.19
CA LEU A 4 2.33 -20.62 11.08
C LEU A 4 3.37 -19.55 10.70
N ILE A 5 3.79 -19.52 9.46
CA ILE A 5 4.69 -18.50 8.90
C ILE A 5 3.86 -17.54 8.03
N TYR A 6 3.60 -16.35 8.56
CA TYR A 6 2.76 -15.35 7.89
C TYR A 6 3.62 -14.38 7.07
N LEU A 7 3.56 -14.52 5.74
CA LEU A 7 4.30 -13.70 4.77
C LEU A 7 3.36 -12.93 3.82
N ASP A 8 2.21 -12.48 4.34
CA ASP A 8 1.24 -11.69 3.56
C ASP A 8 0.91 -10.34 4.24
N ASN A 9 1.93 -9.69 4.82
CA ASN A 9 1.76 -8.42 5.53
C ASN A 9 1.34 -7.26 4.62
N ALA A 10 1.54 -7.34 3.32
CA ALA A 10 1.01 -6.36 2.36
C ALA A 10 -0.53 -6.47 2.18
N ALA A 11 -1.15 -7.62 2.46
CA ALA A 11 -2.61 -7.74 2.48
C ALA A 11 -3.18 -7.16 3.77
N THR A 12 -2.67 -7.57 4.92
CA THR A 12 -3.01 -7.03 6.25
C THR A 12 -1.96 -7.46 7.28
N THR A 13 -1.79 -6.68 8.33
CA THR A 13 -0.89 -7.06 9.43
C THR A 13 -1.69 -7.47 10.67
N LYS A 14 -1.04 -8.23 11.56
CA LYS A 14 -1.51 -8.48 12.91
C LYS A 14 -1.49 -7.17 13.71
N THR A 15 -2.56 -6.87 14.42
CA THR A 15 -2.55 -5.74 15.37
C THR A 15 -1.53 -6.01 16.48
N ALA A 16 -0.64 -5.06 16.73
CA ALA A 16 0.37 -5.21 17.76
C ALA A 16 -0.28 -5.26 19.17
N PRO A 17 0.26 -6.08 20.11
CA PRO A 17 -0.31 -6.22 21.46
C PRO A 17 -0.51 -4.88 22.16
N GLU A 18 0.48 -4.02 22.17
CA GLU A 18 0.44 -2.68 22.78
C GLU A 18 -0.59 -1.75 22.12
N VAL A 19 -0.88 -1.95 20.83
CA VAL A 19 -1.94 -1.22 20.11
C VAL A 19 -3.31 -1.70 20.59
N LEU A 20 -3.50 -3.02 20.69
CA LEU A 20 -4.75 -3.60 21.19
C LEU A 20 -5.02 -3.16 22.64
N GLU A 21 -4.02 -3.25 23.51
CA GLU A 21 -4.12 -2.81 24.91
C GLU A 21 -4.52 -1.33 25.01
N ALA A 22 -3.93 -0.46 24.19
CA ALA A 22 -4.27 0.95 24.17
C ALA A 22 -5.71 1.21 23.71
N MET A 23 -6.29 0.36 22.86
CA MET A 23 -7.65 0.49 22.35
C MET A 23 -8.73 0.04 23.34
N LEU A 24 -8.46 -0.99 24.14
CA LEU A 24 -9.45 -1.68 24.97
C LEU A 24 -10.27 -0.74 25.88
N PRO A 25 -9.69 0.25 26.60
CA PRO A 25 -10.46 1.14 27.48
C PRO A 25 -11.56 1.94 26.77
N TYR A 26 -11.37 2.23 25.46
CA TYR A 26 -12.30 3.05 24.70
C TYR A 26 -13.55 2.31 24.19
N PHE A 27 -13.64 1.00 24.43
CA PHE A 27 -14.83 0.21 24.15
C PHE A 27 -15.80 0.18 25.34
N THR A 28 -15.31 0.19 26.58
CA THR A 28 -16.12 -0.11 27.76
C THR A 28 -16.01 0.92 28.89
N GLU A 29 -14.87 1.59 29.02
CA GLU A 29 -14.60 2.51 30.13
C GLU A 29 -14.65 3.98 29.68
N GLN A 30 -14.01 4.32 28.57
CA GLN A 30 -13.85 5.67 28.01
C GLN A 30 -14.66 5.82 26.71
N TYR A 31 -15.93 5.43 26.72
CA TYR A 31 -16.78 5.37 25.52
C TYR A 31 -17.51 6.68 25.18
N GLY A 32 -17.21 7.80 25.89
CA GLY A 32 -17.87 9.09 25.66
C GLY A 32 -17.66 9.62 24.24
N ASN A 33 -18.73 10.19 23.66
CA ASN A 33 -18.66 10.79 22.33
C ASN A 33 -17.81 12.08 22.38
N PRO A 34 -16.70 12.20 21.61
CA PRO A 34 -15.83 13.39 21.63
C PRO A 34 -16.53 14.73 21.32
N SER A 35 -17.68 14.67 20.66
CA SER A 35 -18.47 15.86 20.31
C SER A 35 -19.39 16.36 21.46
N ALA A 36 -19.49 15.61 22.57
CA ALA A 36 -20.33 15.99 23.69
C ALA A 36 -19.63 16.99 24.63
N ILE A 37 -20.43 17.76 25.40
CA ILE A 37 -19.93 18.87 26.22
C ILE A 37 -19.61 18.49 27.68
N TYR A 38 -20.02 17.29 28.11
CA TYR A 38 -19.79 16.84 29.49
C TYR A 38 -18.35 16.31 29.67
N SER A 39 -17.83 16.38 30.91
CA SER A 39 -16.44 16.08 31.23
C SER A 39 -16.00 14.65 30.84
N PHE A 40 -16.89 13.65 30.96
CA PHE A 40 -16.62 12.28 30.56
C PHE A 40 -16.24 12.15 29.07
N ALA A 41 -16.79 13.00 28.20
CA ALA A 41 -16.49 13.03 26.78
C ALA A 41 -15.24 13.88 26.45
N SER A 42 -14.92 14.86 27.29
CA SER A 42 -13.80 15.79 27.07
C SER A 42 -12.47 15.04 26.95
N HIS A 43 -12.26 14.02 27.78
CA HIS A 43 -11.07 13.16 27.71
C HIS A 43 -10.88 12.54 26.32
N ASN A 44 -11.94 12.01 25.70
CA ASN A 44 -11.86 11.40 24.37
C ASN A 44 -11.53 12.41 23.28
N LYS A 45 -11.99 13.66 23.42
CA LYS A 45 -11.62 14.73 22.50
C LYS A 45 -10.11 15.02 22.56
N ASP A 46 -9.54 15.07 23.75
CA ASP A 46 -8.11 15.32 23.95
C ASP A 46 -7.27 14.14 23.40
N VAL A 47 -7.73 12.91 23.64
CA VAL A 47 -7.09 11.70 23.09
C VAL A 47 -7.10 11.71 21.58
N VAL A 48 -8.22 12.01 20.95
CA VAL A 48 -8.31 12.12 19.46
C VAL A 48 -7.34 13.18 18.94
N ALA A 49 -7.23 14.32 19.62
CA ALA A 49 -6.29 15.37 19.26
C ALA A 49 -4.82 14.92 19.36
N GLU A 50 -4.48 14.21 20.45
CA GLU A 50 -3.14 13.63 20.64
C GLU A 50 -2.76 12.63 19.54
N GLN A 51 -3.67 11.70 19.20
CA GLN A 51 -3.39 10.72 18.13
C GLN A 51 -3.18 11.41 16.77
N ARG A 52 -3.98 12.45 16.50
CA ARG A 52 -3.85 13.28 15.29
C ARG A 52 -2.49 13.98 15.23
N GLU A 53 -2.00 14.49 16.36
CA GLU A 53 -0.68 15.13 16.45
C GLU A 53 0.45 14.11 16.24
N ARG A 54 0.34 12.90 16.77
CA ARG A 54 1.32 11.82 16.55
C ARG A 54 1.49 11.50 15.06
N ILE A 55 0.37 11.38 14.34
CA ILE A 55 0.38 11.14 12.88
C ILE A 55 0.99 12.33 12.14
N ALA A 56 0.59 13.55 12.50
CA ALA A 56 1.12 14.75 11.89
C ALA A 56 2.64 14.86 12.04
N ASN A 57 3.15 14.62 13.26
CA ASN A 57 4.58 14.63 13.55
C ASN A 57 5.35 13.59 12.74
N ALA A 58 4.76 12.41 12.51
CA ALA A 58 5.36 11.34 11.70
C ALA A 58 5.53 11.72 10.21
N LEU A 59 4.78 12.71 9.74
CA LEU A 59 4.81 13.20 8.35
C LEU A 59 5.51 14.55 8.19
N GLY A 60 5.94 15.21 9.28
CA GLY A 60 6.38 16.62 9.25
C GLY A 60 5.22 17.59 8.99
N ALA A 61 3.97 17.19 9.24
CA ALA A 61 2.75 17.95 9.01
C ALA A 61 2.23 18.62 10.29
N LYS A 62 1.12 19.35 10.17
CA LYS A 62 0.38 19.94 11.29
C LYS A 62 -0.85 19.08 11.61
N SER A 63 -1.25 19.02 12.88
CA SER A 63 -2.40 18.22 13.31
C SER A 63 -3.70 18.59 12.60
N ASN A 64 -3.88 19.84 12.21
CA ASN A 64 -5.05 20.31 11.47
C ASN A 64 -5.06 19.91 9.99
N GLU A 65 -4.04 19.24 9.50
CA GLU A 65 -3.92 18.69 8.14
C GLU A 65 -4.25 17.20 8.07
N ILE A 66 -4.43 16.54 9.21
CA ILE A 66 -4.81 15.12 9.29
C ILE A 66 -6.33 14.97 9.44
N TYR A 67 -6.93 14.07 8.68
CA TYR A 67 -8.36 13.74 8.71
C TYR A 67 -8.53 12.22 8.80
N PHE A 68 -9.24 11.73 9.82
CA PHE A 68 -9.50 10.30 9.97
C PHE A 68 -10.55 9.80 8.98
N THR A 69 -10.30 8.61 8.44
CA THR A 69 -11.14 7.90 7.48
C THR A 69 -11.32 6.45 7.92
N ALA A 70 -12.12 5.66 7.20
CA ALA A 70 -12.27 4.23 7.47
C ALA A 70 -11.11 3.38 6.91
N GLY A 71 -10.17 3.96 6.17
CA GLY A 71 -9.02 3.26 5.59
C GLY A 71 -8.48 3.92 4.33
N GLY A 72 -7.48 3.30 3.71
CA GLY A 72 -6.83 3.81 2.50
C GLY A 72 -7.80 4.05 1.35
N SER A 73 -8.68 3.09 1.05
CA SER A 73 -9.64 3.23 -0.05
C SER A 73 -10.59 4.41 0.10
N GLU A 74 -11.05 4.73 1.33
CA GLU A 74 -11.83 5.95 1.57
C GLU A 74 -10.98 7.19 1.34
N SER A 75 -9.73 7.18 1.82
CA SER A 75 -8.80 8.31 1.67
C SER A 75 -8.50 8.59 0.19
N ASP A 76 -8.21 7.57 -0.61
CA ASP A 76 -7.95 7.68 -2.06
C ASP A 76 -9.16 8.21 -2.81
N ASN A 77 -10.34 7.62 -2.55
CA ASN A 77 -11.59 8.08 -3.15
C ASN A 77 -11.89 9.54 -2.80
N TRP A 78 -11.65 9.92 -1.54
CA TRP A 78 -11.85 11.30 -1.10
C TRP A 78 -10.88 12.24 -1.80
N ALA A 79 -9.58 11.93 -1.82
CA ALA A 79 -8.57 12.73 -2.47
C ALA A 79 -8.91 12.99 -3.94
N LEU A 80 -9.25 11.95 -4.72
CA LEU A 80 -9.55 12.09 -6.14
C LEU A 80 -10.89 12.78 -6.40
N LYS A 81 -11.98 12.26 -5.83
CA LYS A 81 -13.34 12.75 -6.11
C LYS A 81 -13.55 14.18 -5.61
N ALA A 82 -13.09 14.48 -4.39
CA ALA A 82 -13.28 15.81 -3.82
C ALA A 82 -12.39 16.88 -4.46
N THR A 83 -11.23 16.51 -4.95
CA THR A 83 -10.36 17.38 -5.75
C THR A 83 -11.01 17.70 -7.10
N THR A 84 -11.46 16.69 -7.82
CA THR A 84 -12.11 16.88 -9.12
C THR A 84 -13.36 17.74 -9.01
N GLU A 85 -14.20 17.52 -8.00
CA GLU A 85 -15.37 18.36 -7.75
C GLU A 85 -14.98 19.82 -7.43
N ALA A 86 -13.93 20.05 -6.64
CA ALA A 86 -13.51 21.38 -6.23
C ALA A 86 -12.82 22.16 -7.36
N TYR A 87 -12.11 21.48 -8.25
CA TYR A 87 -11.26 22.09 -9.27
C TYR A 87 -11.76 21.92 -10.71
N GLN A 88 -12.93 21.32 -10.95
CA GLN A 88 -13.51 21.10 -12.29
C GLN A 88 -13.62 22.37 -13.16
N ASN A 89 -13.68 23.55 -12.55
CA ASN A 89 -13.70 24.83 -13.26
C ASN A 89 -12.31 25.28 -13.73
N LYS A 90 -11.24 24.66 -13.22
CA LYS A 90 -9.85 24.93 -13.63
C LYS A 90 -9.38 23.96 -14.71
N GLY A 91 -9.91 22.74 -14.70
CA GLY A 91 -9.57 21.71 -15.64
C GLY A 91 -10.23 20.38 -15.33
N LYS A 92 -10.05 19.42 -16.23
CA LYS A 92 -10.66 18.08 -16.12
C LYS A 92 -9.65 16.95 -16.36
N HIS A 93 -8.37 17.24 -16.33
CA HIS A 93 -7.32 16.25 -16.58
C HIS A 93 -6.64 15.81 -15.28
N ILE A 94 -6.43 14.49 -15.17
CA ILE A 94 -5.76 13.81 -14.06
C ILE A 94 -4.64 12.95 -14.62
N ILE A 95 -3.50 12.92 -13.94
CA ILE A 95 -2.39 12.02 -14.27
C ILE A 95 -2.26 10.99 -13.15
N THR A 96 -2.18 9.72 -13.49
CA THR A 96 -1.91 8.60 -12.57
C THR A 96 -1.07 7.53 -13.26
N THR A 97 -0.79 6.40 -12.61
CA THR A 97 0.00 5.32 -13.19
C THR A 97 -0.83 4.06 -13.45
N LYS A 98 -0.34 3.16 -14.30
CA LYS A 98 -0.98 1.87 -14.57
C LYS A 98 -0.83 0.86 -13.43
N ILE A 99 0.03 1.13 -12.45
CA ILE A 99 0.36 0.22 -11.35
C ILE A 99 -0.33 0.57 -10.02
N GLU A 100 -1.24 1.55 -10.03
CA GLU A 100 -1.94 1.99 -8.82
C GLU A 100 -2.80 0.88 -8.20
N HIS A 101 -3.10 1.06 -6.91
CA HIS A 101 -4.11 0.25 -6.25
C HIS A 101 -5.49 0.47 -6.90
N HIS A 102 -6.34 -0.56 -6.89
CA HIS A 102 -7.70 -0.49 -7.47
C HIS A 102 -8.56 0.65 -6.90
N ALA A 103 -8.30 1.11 -5.67
CA ALA A 103 -8.98 2.28 -5.12
C ALA A 103 -8.72 3.56 -5.94
N ILE A 104 -7.55 3.69 -6.56
CA ILE A 104 -7.21 4.78 -7.49
C ILE A 104 -7.75 4.47 -8.88
N LEU A 105 -7.42 3.29 -9.46
CA LEU A 105 -7.79 2.95 -10.85
C LEU A 105 -9.31 2.96 -11.07
N HIS A 106 -10.08 2.33 -10.17
CA HIS A 106 -11.54 2.31 -10.30
C HIS A 106 -12.17 3.68 -10.00
N THR A 107 -11.54 4.50 -9.14
CA THR A 107 -11.98 5.88 -8.93
C THR A 107 -11.68 6.74 -10.15
N ALA A 108 -10.53 6.55 -10.80
CA ALA A 108 -10.20 7.22 -12.05
C ALA A 108 -11.19 6.87 -13.16
N ALA A 109 -11.47 5.57 -13.37
CA ALA A 109 -12.49 5.12 -14.32
C ALA A 109 -13.88 5.72 -14.04
N TYR A 110 -14.29 5.74 -12.76
CA TYR A 110 -15.55 6.42 -12.36
C TYR A 110 -15.57 7.91 -12.72
N LEU A 111 -14.41 8.60 -12.66
CA LEU A 111 -14.30 10.01 -13.03
C LEU A 111 -14.33 10.20 -14.55
N GLU A 112 -13.75 9.28 -15.33
CA GLU A 112 -13.84 9.29 -16.80
C GLU A 112 -15.31 9.22 -17.28
N GLU A 113 -16.14 8.36 -16.65
CA GLU A 113 -17.59 8.32 -16.93
C GLU A 113 -18.31 9.65 -16.66
N ARG A 114 -17.67 10.56 -15.92
CA ARG A 114 -18.20 11.90 -15.55
C ARG A 114 -17.55 13.04 -16.32
N GLY A 115 -16.81 12.70 -17.38
CA GLY A 115 -16.24 13.64 -18.31
C GLY A 115 -14.94 14.28 -17.84
N PHE A 116 -14.21 13.60 -16.95
CA PHE A 116 -12.79 13.85 -16.72
C PHE A 116 -11.96 13.03 -17.68
N GLU A 117 -10.74 13.46 -17.94
CA GLU A 117 -9.76 12.74 -18.75
C GLU A 117 -8.64 12.27 -17.84
N VAL A 118 -8.21 11.01 -17.97
CA VAL A 118 -7.15 10.42 -17.16
C VAL A 118 -6.02 9.92 -18.04
N THR A 119 -4.81 10.40 -17.79
CA THR A 119 -3.59 9.83 -18.35
C THR A 119 -3.03 8.79 -17.39
N TYR A 120 -2.97 7.53 -17.85
CA TYR A 120 -2.35 6.42 -17.14
C TYR A 120 -0.93 6.22 -17.64
N LEU A 121 0.05 6.67 -16.90
CA LEU A 121 1.46 6.57 -17.26
C LEU A 121 1.95 5.12 -17.24
N ASP A 122 2.80 4.80 -18.22
CA ASP A 122 3.57 3.57 -18.22
C ASP A 122 4.67 3.62 -17.15
N VAL A 123 5.19 2.46 -16.82
CA VAL A 123 6.33 2.27 -15.92
C VAL A 123 7.40 1.43 -16.61
N ASP A 124 8.61 1.44 -16.08
CA ASP A 124 9.69 0.59 -16.57
C ASP A 124 9.51 -0.89 -16.15
N GLU A 125 10.44 -1.74 -16.54
CA GLU A 125 10.45 -3.18 -16.20
C GLU A 125 10.56 -3.47 -14.69
N TYR A 126 10.90 -2.47 -13.90
CA TYR A 126 10.95 -2.52 -12.44
C TYR A 126 9.71 -1.93 -11.77
N GLY A 127 8.77 -1.40 -12.56
CA GLY A 127 7.56 -0.75 -12.07
C GLY A 127 7.80 0.66 -11.56
N LYS A 128 8.81 1.37 -12.06
CA LYS A 128 9.13 2.74 -11.68
C LYS A 128 8.64 3.70 -12.74
N VAL A 129 7.90 4.74 -12.35
CA VAL A 129 7.47 5.81 -13.26
C VAL A 129 8.64 6.76 -13.53
N ASN A 130 8.78 7.22 -14.77
CA ASN A 130 9.78 8.22 -15.12
C ASN A 130 9.22 9.63 -14.85
N PRO A 131 9.85 10.45 -13.99
CA PRO A 131 9.41 11.83 -13.74
C PRO A 131 9.29 12.69 -15.00
N ALA A 132 10.12 12.45 -16.02
CA ALA A 132 10.03 13.18 -17.28
C ALA A 132 8.72 12.88 -18.03
N ASP A 133 8.18 11.67 -17.92
CA ASP A 133 6.90 11.30 -18.53
C ASP A 133 5.74 11.93 -17.77
N VAL A 134 5.86 12.10 -16.44
CA VAL A 134 4.90 12.87 -15.65
C VAL A 134 4.85 14.33 -16.13
N GLU A 135 6.01 14.97 -16.28
CA GLU A 135 6.09 16.36 -16.76
C GLU A 135 5.55 16.51 -18.20
N ALA A 136 5.88 15.57 -19.08
CA ALA A 136 5.41 15.56 -20.48
C ALA A 136 3.88 15.35 -20.61
N ALA A 137 3.26 14.67 -19.66
CA ALA A 137 1.83 14.43 -19.63
C ALA A 137 1.01 15.64 -19.11
N ILE A 138 1.66 16.66 -18.55
CA ILE A 138 0.99 17.84 -18.03
C ILE A 138 0.37 18.66 -19.16
N ARG A 139 -0.91 18.99 -18.99
CA ARG A 139 -1.72 19.81 -19.90
C ARG A 139 -2.17 21.09 -19.16
N PRO A 140 -2.62 22.12 -19.91
CA PRO A 140 -3.14 23.36 -19.27
C PRO A 140 -4.33 23.13 -18.36
N ASP A 141 -5.08 22.04 -18.55
CA ASP A 141 -6.24 21.63 -17.78
C ASP A 141 -5.97 20.49 -16.76
N THR A 142 -4.70 20.17 -16.50
CA THR A 142 -4.31 19.20 -15.46
C THR A 142 -4.53 19.78 -14.06
N ILE A 143 -5.31 19.09 -13.23
CA ILE A 143 -5.68 19.54 -11.88
C ILE A 143 -5.10 18.68 -10.77
N LEU A 144 -4.72 17.43 -11.07
CA LEU A 144 -4.23 16.46 -10.09
C LEU A 144 -3.22 15.51 -10.72
N ILE A 145 -2.14 15.27 -10.00
CA ILE A 145 -1.23 14.14 -10.22
C ILE A 145 -1.40 13.21 -9.02
N SER A 146 -1.66 11.92 -9.25
CA SER A 146 -1.79 10.90 -8.21
C SER A 146 -0.90 9.72 -8.54
N VAL A 147 0.17 9.53 -7.76
CA VAL A 147 1.13 8.43 -7.92
C VAL A 147 1.36 7.79 -6.56
N MET A 148 1.21 6.47 -6.48
CA MET A 148 1.45 5.74 -5.24
C MET A 148 2.88 5.88 -4.77
N TYR A 149 3.10 5.90 -3.46
CA TYR A 149 4.44 6.04 -2.89
C TYR A 149 5.30 4.79 -3.09
N ALA A 150 4.68 3.64 -2.92
CA ALA A 150 5.32 2.35 -3.16
C ALA A 150 4.27 1.30 -3.55
N ASN A 151 4.63 0.43 -4.49
CA ASN A 151 3.71 -0.56 -5.01
C ASN A 151 3.50 -1.72 -4.03
N ASN A 152 2.24 -2.07 -3.80
CA ASN A 152 1.83 -3.12 -2.85
C ASN A 152 2.11 -4.55 -3.32
N GLU A 153 2.36 -4.75 -4.62
CA GLU A 153 2.63 -6.08 -5.19
C GLU A 153 4.12 -6.34 -5.33
N ILE A 154 4.82 -5.49 -6.06
CA ILE A 154 6.24 -5.67 -6.40
C ILE A 154 7.21 -4.91 -5.49
N GLY A 155 6.67 -4.04 -4.63
CA GLY A 155 7.44 -3.32 -3.61
C GLY A 155 8.21 -2.11 -4.09
N THR A 156 8.27 -1.81 -5.38
CA THR A 156 9.00 -0.66 -5.94
C THR A 156 8.58 0.65 -5.29
N ILE A 157 9.53 1.48 -4.92
CA ILE A 157 9.34 2.84 -4.38
C ILE A 157 9.43 3.83 -5.53
N GLU A 158 8.40 4.69 -5.67
CA GLU A 158 8.31 5.67 -6.73
C GLU A 158 9.15 6.94 -6.44
N PRO A 159 9.55 7.71 -7.46
CA PRO A 159 10.33 8.94 -7.30
C PRO A 159 9.46 10.12 -6.85
N ILE A 160 8.88 9.99 -5.65
CA ILE A 160 7.84 10.89 -5.11
C ILE A 160 8.33 12.33 -4.96
N LYS A 161 9.59 12.51 -4.57
CA LYS A 161 10.16 13.86 -4.40
C LYS A 161 10.25 14.59 -5.73
N GLU A 162 10.77 13.93 -6.75
CA GLU A 162 10.92 14.49 -8.10
C GLU A 162 9.54 14.79 -8.73
N ILE A 163 8.56 13.90 -8.52
CA ILE A 163 7.19 14.13 -9.00
C ILE A 163 6.53 15.29 -8.26
N GLY A 164 6.72 15.39 -6.95
CA GLY A 164 6.20 16.50 -6.15
C GLY A 164 6.81 17.84 -6.56
N GLU A 165 8.11 17.87 -6.86
CA GLU A 165 8.79 19.07 -7.38
C GLU A 165 8.20 19.51 -8.72
N ILE A 166 7.92 18.56 -9.64
CA ILE A 166 7.26 18.82 -10.91
C ILE A 166 5.85 19.38 -10.69
N ALA A 167 5.03 18.70 -9.89
CA ALA A 167 3.67 19.13 -9.59
C ALA A 167 3.65 20.55 -9.01
N HIS A 168 4.52 20.82 -8.03
CA HIS A 168 4.65 22.12 -7.39
C HIS A 168 5.07 23.24 -8.37
N LYS A 169 6.06 22.96 -9.22
CA LYS A 169 6.53 23.88 -10.28
C LYS A 169 5.40 24.30 -11.22
N HIS A 170 4.50 23.39 -11.54
CA HIS A 170 3.35 23.61 -12.45
C HIS A 170 2.08 24.06 -11.71
N GLY A 171 2.10 24.17 -10.39
CA GLY A 171 0.92 24.56 -9.59
C GLY A 171 -0.23 23.55 -9.62
N ILE A 172 0.10 22.28 -9.81
CA ILE A 172 -0.84 21.14 -9.86
C ILE A 172 -0.83 20.44 -8.49
N LEU A 173 -2.01 19.99 -8.02
CA LEU A 173 -2.07 19.24 -6.77
C LEU A 173 -1.42 17.87 -6.91
N PHE A 174 -0.69 17.46 -5.89
CA PHE A 174 -0.04 16.16 -5.82
C PHE A 174 -0.62 15.31 -4.68
N HIS A 175 -1.18 14.15 -5.04
CA HIS A 175 -1.64 13.09 -4.14
C HIS A 175 -0.73 11.87 -4.25
N THR A 176 -0.49 11.22 -3.12
CA THR A 176 0.17 9.90 -3.09
C THR A 176 -0.61 8.91 -2.22
N ASP A 177 -0.88 7.72 -2.73
CA ASP A 177 -1.25 6.56 -1.93
C ASP A 177 0.02 6.03 -1.22
N ALA A 178 0.14 6.33 0.07
CA ALA A 178 1.26 5.89 0.91
C ALA A 178 0.87 4.72 1.84
N VAL A 179 -0.21 4.00 1.54
CA VAL A 179 -0.72 2.90 2.37
C VAL A 179 0.35 1.84 2.64
N GLN A 180 1.21 1.53 1.68
CA GLN A 180 2.31 0.57 1.86
C GLN A 180 3.62 1.21 2.37
N ALA A 181 3.77 2.52 2.22
CA ALA A 181 5.00 3.23 2.55
C ALA A 181 5.00 3.81 3.97
N PHE A 182 3.84 4.29 4.45
CA PHE A 182 3.73 4.92 5.76
C PHE A 182 4.09 3.95 6.89
N GLY A 183 5.10 4.32 7.68
CA GLY A 183 5.66 3.46 8.72
C GLY A 183 6.71 2.46 8.24
N GLN A 184 6.96 2.34 6.91
CA GLN A 184 8.00 1.48 6.33
C GLN A 184 9.21 2.26 5.80
N VAL A 185 8.96 3.49 5.33
CA VAL A 185 10.01 4.40 4.87
C VAL A 185 9.78 5.79 5.48
N PRO A 186 10.83 6.61 5.65
CA PRO A 186 10.68 8.00 6.08
C PRO A 186 9.88 8.80 5.05
N ILE A 187 8.89 9.55 5.52
CA ILE A 187 8.08 10.44 4.69
C ILE A 187 8.05 11.82 5.31
N ASN A 188 8.41 12.85 4.52
CA ASN A 188 8.22 14.25 4.88
C ASN A 188 7.41 14.92 3.78
N VAL A 189 6.20 15.37 4.11
CA VAL A 189 5.25 15.91 3.13
C VAL A 189 5.70 17.26 2.56
N ASP A 190 6.48 18.03 3.31
CA ASP A 190 6.99 19.31 2.84
C ASP A 190 8.16 19.12 1.88
N GLU A 191 9.11 18.23 2.21
CA GLU A 191 10.27 17.94 1.35
C GLU A 191 9.88 17.28 0.02
N CYS A 192 8.77 16.53 0.01
CA CYS A 192 8.24 15.87 -1.17
C CYS A 192 7.14 16.68 -1.86
N HIS A 193 6.82 17.89 -1.43
CA HIS A 193 5.74 18.73 -1.97
C HIS A 193 4.39 18.01 -2.10
N ILE A 194 4.08 17.09 -1.17
CA ILE A 194 2.84 16.33 -1.17
C ILE A 194 1.70 17.20 -0.66
N ASP A 195 0.61 17.32 -1.42
CA ASP A 195 -0.60 18.05 -1.04
C ASP A 195 -1.61 17.18 -0.33
N MET A 196 -1.69 15.89 -0.70
CA MET A 196 -2.56 14.90 -0.07
C MET A 196 -1.85 13.55 0.01
N LEU A 197 -2.07 12.82 1.12
CA LEU A 197 -1.49 11.50 1.33
C LEU A 197 -2.49 10.59 2.01
N SER A 198 -2.69 9.40 1.45
CA SER A 198 -3.55 8.35 1.99
C SER A 198 -2.76 7.31 2.78
N ALA A 199 -3.31 6.88 3.94
CA ALA A 199 -2.74 5.79 4.73
C ALA A 199 -3.81 4.94 5.42
N SER A 200 -3.43 3.73 5.86
CA SER A 200 -4.34 2.76 6.48
C SER A 200 -3.70 2.08 7.69
N GLY A 201 -4.42 2.03 8.81
CA GLY A 201 -3.91 1.51 10.09
C GLY A 201 -3.48 0.05 10.02
N HIS A 202 -4.23 -0.80 9.30
CA HIS A 202 -3.95 -2.24 9.25
C HIS A 202 -2.69 -2.63 8.47
N LYS A 203 -1.99 -1.68 7.86
CA LYS A 203 -0.71 -1.94 7.17
C LYS A 203 0.52 -1.66 8.05
N LEU A 204 0.31 -1.04 9.21
CA LEU A 204 1.38 -0.71 10.18
C LEU A 204 1.12 -1.31 11.58
N ASN A 205 0.59 -2.51 11.66
CA ASN A 205 0.23 -3.22 12.89
C ASN A 205 -0.84 -2.50 13.74
N GLY A 206 -1.64 -1.65 13.10
CA GLY A 206 -2.83 -1.02 13.65
C GLY A 206 -4.11 -1.81 13.34
N PRO A 207 -5.28 -1.35 13.82
CA PRO A 207 -6.55 -1.99 13.55
C PRO A 207 -7.02 -1.77 12.12
N LYS A 208 -7.87 -2.69 11.65
CA LYS A 208 -8.67 -2.53 10.43
C LYS A 208 -9.77 -1.49 10.64
N GLY A 209 -10.32 -0.92 9.57
CA GLY A 209 -11.45 0.02 9.65
C GLY A 209 -11.07 1.43 10.12
N ILE A 210 -9.80 1.79 10.04
CA ILE A 210 -9.28 3.13 10.30
C ILE A 210 -8.13 3.47 9.36
N GLY A 211 -8.11 4.70 8.90
CA GLY A 211 -7.04 5.30 8.11
C GLY A 211 -7.03 6.81 8.30
N PHE A 212 -6.27 7.49 7.50
CA PHE A 212 -6.31 8.95 7.44
C PHE A 212 -5.98 9.47 6.05
N LEU A 213 -6.47 10.67 5.77
CA LEU A 213 -6.05 11.51 4.65
C LEU A 213 -5.32 12.73 5.23
N TYR A 214 -4.06 12.91 4.85
CA TYR A 214 -3.37 14.20 5.00
C TYR A 214 -3.84 15.13 3.90
N ILE A 215 -4.15 16.36 4.26
CA ILE A 215 -4.53 17.43 3.31
C ILE A 215 -3.76 18.67 3.71
N ARG A 216 -2.84 19.12 2.86
CA ARG A 216 -2.03 20.31 3.09
C ARG A 216 -2.91 21.53 3.34
N LYS A 217 -2.52 22.37 4.29
CA LYS A 217 -3.20 23.63 4.57
C LYS A 217 -3.26 24.51 3.31
N GLY A 218 -4.47 24.92 2.93
CA GLY A 218 -4.71 25.71 1.72
C GLY A 218 -5.33 24.91 0.57
N VAL A 219 -5.18 23.59 0.55
CA VAL A 219 -5.86 22.72 -0.41
C VAL A 219 -7.37 22.71 -0.11
N LYS A 220 -8.15 23.09 -1.11
CA LYS A 220 -9.61 23.23 -1.01
C LYS A 220 -10.27 22.03 -1.68
N ILE A 221 -10.53 20.97 -0.94
CA ILE A 221 -11.33 19.84 -1.41
C ILE A 221 -12.70 19.82 -0.72
N ARG A 222 -13.69 19.20 -1.39
CA ARG A 222 -15.05 19.06 -0.87
C ARG A 222 -15.14 18.05 0.26
N SER A 223 -16.20 18.14 1.05
CA SER A 223 -16.57 17.08 2.00
C SER A 223 -16.92 15.81 1.24
N PHE A 224 -16.40 14.66 1.68
CA PHE A 224 -16.66 13.37 1.03
C PHE A 224 -17.88 12.67 1.64
N VAL A 225 -17.96 12.63 2.97
CA VAL A 225 -19.09 12.05 3.70
C VAL A 225 -19.86 13.18 4.35
N HIS A 226 -21.14 13.36 3.96
CA HIS A 226 -22.01 14.43 4.43
C HIS A 226 -22.77 14.01 5.70
N GLY A 227 -22.93 14.95 6.65
CA GLY A 227 -23.63 14.72 7.92
C GLY A 227 -23.22 15.72 9.00
N GLY A 228 -22.82 15.25 10.16
CA GLY A 228 -22.38 16.05 11.30
C GLY A 228 -21.08 16.82 11.06
N ALA A 229 -20.65 17.59 12.06
CA ALA A 229 -19.51 18.50 11.95
C ALA A 229 -18.14 17.85 12.28
N GLN A 230 -18.09 16.53 12.39
CA GLN A 230 -16.86 15.82 12.65
C GLN A 230 -15.80 16.13 11.59
N GLU A 231 -14.53 15.84 11.89
CA GLU A 231 -13.39 16.12 11.02
C GLU A 231 -13.48 17.53 10.39
N ARG A 232 -13.84 18.53 11.22
CA ARG A 232 -13.94 19.95 10.80
C ARG A 232 -14.90 20.17 9.63
N LYS A 233 -16.06 19.47 9.64
CA LYS A 233 -17.11 19.48 8.61
C LYS A 233 -16.68 18.91 7.26
N ARG A 234 -15.57 18.16 7.20
CA ARG A 234 -15.09 17.59 5.94
C ARG A 234 -15.37 16.09 5.81
N ARG A 235 -15.56 15.39 6.93
CA ARG A 235 -15.95 13.98 6.95
C ARG A 235 -16.83 13.70 8.15
N ALA A 236 -18.12 13.51 7.91
CA ALA A 236 -19.10 13.26 8.96
C ALA A 236 -19.01 11.82 9.52
N GLY A 237 -19.68 11.60 10.63
CA GLY A 237 -19.74 10.32 11.35
C GLY A 237 -19.05 10.41 12.69
N THR A 238 -19.63 9.76 13.71
CA THR A 238 -19.04 9.69 15.06
C THR A 238 -17.62 9.16 14.98
N GLU A 239 -16.70 9.81 15.66
CA GLU A 239 -15.28 9.42 15.68
C GLU A 239 -15.11 8.01 16.24
N ASN A 240 -14.44 7.15 15.49
CA ASN A 240 -14.03 5.82 15.92
C ASN A 240 -12.86 5.93 16.91
N VAL A 241 -13.15 6.34 18.17
CA VAL A 241 -12.12 6.62 19.17
C VAL A 241 -11.17 5.43 19.37
N PRO A 242 -11.65 4.18 19.57
CA PRO A 242 -10.74 3.03 19.67
C PRO A 242 -9.83 2.87 18.43
N GLY A 243 -10.40 3.00 17.22
CA GLY A 243 -9.62 2.92 15.99
C GLY A 243 -8.59 4.04 15.86
N ILE A 244 -8.96 5.27 16.25
CA ILE A 244 -8.07 6.45 16.24
C ILE A 244 -6.91 6.25 17.23
N VAL A 245 -7.18 5.76 18.43
CA VAL A 245 -6.15 5.38 19.42
C VAL A 245 -5.24 4.29 18.83
N GLY A 246 -5.85 3.30 18.18
CA GLY A 246 -5.13 2.21 17.55
C GLY A 246 -4.15 2.69 16.48
N ILE A 247 -4.61 3.50 15.51
CA ILE A 247 -3.73 3.99 14.44
C ILE A 247 -2.66 4.96 14.96
N GLY A 248 -2.98 5.82 15.94
CA GLY A 248 -2.01 6.74 16.54
C GLY A 248 -0.93 6.00 17.33
N THR A 249 -1.31 4.96 18.08
CA THR A 249 -0.37 4.10 18.82
C THR A 249 0.50 3.28 17.85
N ALA A 250 -0.10 2.71 16.80
CA ALA A 250 0.63 2.00 15.75
C ALA A 250 1.62 2.92 15.04
N THR A 251 1.23 4.17 14.74
CA THR A 251 2.14 5.17 14.17
C THR A 251 3.32 5.45 15.09
N LYS A 252 3.07 5.72 16.39
CA LYS A 252 4.14 5.95 17.36
C LYS A 252 5.13 4.79 17.41
N ARG A 253 4.62 3.54 17.45
CA ARG A 253 5.43 2.33 17.43
C ARG A 253 6.25 2.24 16.13
N ALA A 254 5.59 2.34 14.98
CA ALA A 254 6.21 2.18 13.67
C ALA A 254 7.36 3.18 13.45
N ILE A 255 7.19 4.44 13.86
CA ILE A 255 8.23 5.47 13.75
C ILE A 255 9.38 5.23 14.73
N ALA A 256 9.07 4.89 16.00
CA ALA A 256 10.08 4.65 17.02
C ALA A 256 10.99 3.44 16.70
N THR A 257 10.48 2.44 16.01
CA THR A 257 11.22 1.20 15.67
C THR A 257 11.65 1.15 14.20
N MET A 258 11.39 2.19 13.40
CA MET A 258 11.55 2.14 11.95
C MET A 258 12.93 1.68 11.52
N GLU A 259 13.98 2.30 12.03
CA GLU A 259 15.36 2.03 11.61
C GLU A 259 15.75 0.57 11.87
N GLU A 260 15.58 0.09 13.11
CA GLU A 260 15.93 -1.28 13.52
C GLU A 260 15.06 -2.32 12.81
N ARG A 261 13.74 -2.10 12.81
CA ARG A 261 12.76 -3.01 12.21
C ARG A 261 12.97 -3.16 10.73
N THR A 262 13.10 -2.05 9.99
CA THR A 262 13.26 -2.11 8.53
C THR A 262 14.65 -2.61 8.10
N ALA A 263 15.68 -2.42 8.94
CA ALA A 263 16.98 -3.02 8.70
C ALA A 263 16.89 -4.56 8.77
N LYS A 264 16.23 -5.09 9.80
CA LYS A 264 16.00 -6.54 9.96
C LYS A 264 15.13 -7.10 8.83
N GLU A 265 14.02 -6.42 8.50
CA GLU A 265 13.14 -6.83 7.40
C GLU A 265 13.92 -6.88 6.06
N ARG A 266 14.76 -5.89 5.80
CA ARG A 266 15.61 -5.84 4.60
C ARG A 266 16.61 -6.98 4.56
N GLU A 267 17.30 -7.25 5.67
CA GLU A 267 18.24 -8.37 5.77
C GLU A 267 17.56 -9.71 5.46
N MET A 268 16.40 -9.96 6.07
CA MET A 268 15.65 -11.19 5.86
C MET A 268 15.06 -11.29 4.45
N ARG A 269 14.54 -10.18 3.90
CA ARG A 269 14.08 -10.11 2.53
C ARG A 269 15.20 -10.40 1.52
N ASP A 270 16.36 -9.78 1.69
CA ASP A 270 17.49 -9.96 0.79
C ASP A 270 18.03 -11.39 0.86
N TYR A 271 18.03 -11.99 2.05
CA TYR A 271 18.36 -13.40 2.24
C TYR A 271 17.35 -14.32 1.52
N LEU A 272 16.05 -14.05 1.64
CA LEU A 272 15.00 -14.78 0.92
C LEU A 272 15.19 -14.66 -0.60
N ILE A 273 15.38 -13.44 -1.10
CA ILE A 273 15.57 -13.17 -2.54
C ILE A 273 16.80 -13.94 -3.05
N LYS A 274 17.91 -13.84 -2.36
CA LYS A 274 19.16 -14.53 -2.74
C LYS A 274 18.93 -16.03 -2.87
N ARG A 275 18.39 -16.66 -1.83
CA ARG A 275 18.16 -18.11 -1.82
C ARG A 275 17.20 -18.55 -2.93
N VAL A 276 16.09 -17.86 -3.11
CA VAL A 276 15.10 -18.20 -4.15
C VAL A 276 15.72 -18.08 -5.54
N MET A 277 16.48 -17.01 -5.81
CA MET A 277 17.08 -16.78 -7.14
C MET A 277 18.22 -17.75 -7.45
N GLU A 278 18.99 -18.17 -6.44
CA GLU A 278 20.11 -19.10 -6.61
C GLU A 278 19.66 -20.56 -6.67
N GLU A 279 18.62 -20.94 -5.93
CA GLU A 279 18.23 -22.34 -5.73
C GLU A 279 17.04 -22.81 -6.57
N ILE A 280 16.23 -21.89 -7.10
CA ILE A 280 15.06 -22.23 -7.90
C ILE A 280 15.23 -21.68 -9.33
N PRO A 281 15.60 -22.50 -10.31
CA PRO A 281 15.83 -22.05 -11.66
C PRO A 281 14.55 -21.54 -12.32
N TYR A 282 14.69 -20.72 -13.38
CA TYR A 282 13.56 -20.12 -14.13
C TYR A 282 12.64 -19.29 -13.25
N THR A 283 13.21 -18.59 -12.29
CA THR A 283 12.54 -17.62 -11.41
C THR A 283 12.96 -16.21 -11.80
N LYS A 284 12.02 -15.27 -11.76
CA LYS A 284 12.28 -13.83 -11.94
C LYS A 284 11.87 -13.09 -10.69
N LEU A 285 12.74 -12.21 -10.18
CA LEU A 285 12.38 -11.20 -9.18
C LEU A 285 11.67 -10.04 -9.88
N ASN A 286 10.50 -9.65 -9.38
CA ASN A 286 9.74 -8.50 -9.85
C ASN A 286 9.98 -7.28 -8.95
N GLY A 287 9.84 -6.07 -9.53
CA GLY A 287 10.11 -4.81 -8.85
C GLY A 287 11.60 -4.42 -8.85
N HIS A 288 11.87 -3.20 -8.38
CA HIS A 288 13.22 -2.64 -8.39
C HIS A 288 14.15 -3.43 -7.45
N PRO A 289 15.37 -3.76 -7.86
CA PRO A 289 16.26 -4.61 -7.05
C PRO A 289 16.68 -3.98 -5.72
N THR A 290 16.79 -2.66 -5.63
CA THR A 290 17.25 -1.90 -4.46
C THR A 290 16.24 -0.89 -3.94
N ASP A 291 15.61 -0.09 -4.82
CA ASP A 291 14.61 0.93 -4.45
C ASP A 291 13.26 0.26 -4.23
N ARG A 292 13.19 -0.55 -3.16
CA ARG A 292 11.99 -1.32 -2.82
C ARG A 292 11.71 -1.30 -1.33
N LEU A 293 10.45 -1.53 -0.96
CA LEU A 293 10.03 -1.67 0.42
C LEU A 293 10.88 -2.71 1.16
N PRO A 294 11.24 -2.47 2.44
CA PRO A 294 12.15 -3.33 3.18
C PRO A 294 11.65 -4.78 3.34
N ASN A 295 10.35 -4.97 3.32
CA ASN A 295 9.70 -6.23 3.64
C ASN A 295 9.10 -6.99 2.44
N ASN A 296 9.18 -6.47 1.21
CA ASN A 296 8.48 -7.03 0.06
C ASN A 296 9.42 -7.79 -0.88
N ALA A 297 9.07 -9.03 -1.20
CA ALA A 297 9.66 -9.83 -2.27
C ALA A 297 8.55 -10.39 -3.16
N ASN A 298 8.66 -10.18 -4.47
CA ASN A 298 7.72 -10.69 -5.46
C ASN A 298 8.46 -11.43 -6.55
N PHE A 299 8.02 -12.66 -6.83
CA PHE A 299 8.65 -13.55 -7.80
C PHE A 299 7.63 -14.03 -8.84
N CYS A 300 8.12 -14.35 -10.03
CA CYS A 300 7.41 -15.20 -10.98
C CYS A 300 8.19 -16.49 -11.19
N PHE A 301 7.53 -17.63 -11.01
CA PHE A 301 8.06 -18.97 -11.28
C PHE A 301 7.49 -19.46 -12.60
N ARG A 302 8.34 -19.63 -13.62
CA ARG A 302 7.89 -20.04 -14.94
C ARG A 302 7.33 -21.47 -14.93
N PHE A 303 6.35 -21.72 -15.80
CA PHE A 303 5.71 -23.00 -16.09
C PHE A 303 4.79 -23.56 -14.99
N ILE A 304 4.36 -22.71 -14.06
CA ILE A 304 3.43 -23.07 -12.99
C ILE A 304 2.37 -21.98 -12.81
N GLU A 305 1.30 -22.33 -12.13
CA GLU A 305 0.24 -21.40 -11.72
C GLU A 305 0.38 -21.03 -10.24
N GLY A 306 0.26 -19.73 -9.93
CA GLY A 306 0.41 -19.19 -8.59
C GLY A 306 -0.63 -19.74 -7.60
N GLU A 307 -1.88 -19.95 -8.02
CA GLU A 307 -2.94 -20.49 -7.15
C GLU A 307 -2.59 -21.89 -6.61
N SER A 308 -2.14 -22.79 -7.50
CA SER A 308 -1.69 -24.12 -7.10
C SER A 308 -0.52 -24.09 -6.13
N MET A 309 0.38 -23.12 -6.31
CA MET A 309 1.51 -22.89 -5.39
C MET A 309 1.02 -22.37 -4.03
N LEU A 310 0.09 -21.41 -4.00
CA LEU A 310 -0.47 -20.88 -2.75
C LEU A 310 -1.18 -21.93 -1.92
N ILE A 311 -1.98 -22.83 -2.56
CA ILE A 311 -2.64 -23.94 -1.89
C ILE A 311 -1.62 -24.86 -1.22
N ARG A 312 -0.52 -25.18 -1.90
CA ARG A 312 0.53 -26.05 -1.34
C ARG A 312 1.33 -25.37 -0.24
N LEU A 313 1.56 -24.06 -0.34
CA LEU A 313 2.19 -23.28 0.73
C LEU A 313 1.32 -23.26 1.98
N ASP A 314 -0.01 -23.07 1.83
CA ASP A 314 -0.95 -23.12 2.95
C ASP A 314 -0.93 -24.50 3.65
N MET A 315 -0.89 -25.61 2.89
CA MET A 315 -0.71 -26.96 3.46
C MET A 315 0.60 -27.13 4.23
N ALA A 316 1.64 -26.34 3.89
CA ALA A 316 2.92 -26.30 4.61
C ALA A 316 2.93 -25.28 5.77
N GLY A 317 1.80 -24.61 6.05
CA GLY A 317 1.69 -23.58 7.10
C GLY A 317 2.32 -22.24 6.73
N ILE A 318 2.48 -21.94 5.44
CA ILE A 318 3.06 -20.71 4.91
C ILE A 318 1.98 -19.88 4.22
N CYS A 319 1.73 -18.65 4.71
CA CYS A 319 0.83 -17.70 4.08
C CYS A 319 1.60 -16.78 3.14
N GLY A 320 1.19 -16.75 1.88
CA GLY A 320 1.67 -15.81 0.85
C GLY A 320 0.51 -15.37 -0.05
N SER A 321 0.79 -14.55 -1.04
CA SER A 321 -0.24 -14.05 -1.97
C SER A 321 0.27 -14.10 -3.41
N SER A 322 -0.63 -14.22 -4.38
CA SER A 322 -0.35 -13.85 -5.77
C SER A 322 -0.66 -12.36 -5.96
N GLY A 323 -0.03 -11.71 -6.93
CA GLY A 323 -0.28 -10.30 -7.23
C GLY A 323 -1.76 -9.94 -7.45
N SER A 324 -2.58 -10.90 -7.89
CA SER A 324 -4.01 -10.75 -8.18
C SER A 324 -4.95 -10.98 -6.98
N ALA A 325 -4.45 -11.13 -5.76
CA ALA A 325 -5.26 -11.48 -4.58
C ALA A 325 -6.41 -10.49 -4.24
N CYS A 326 -6.38 -9.27 -4.76
CA CYS A 326 -7.46 -8.29 -4.57
C CYS A 326 -8.66 -8.49 -5.51
N THR A 327 -8.54 -9.35 -6.52
CA THR A 327 -9.61 -9.71 -7.45
C THR A 327 -10.00 -11.18 -7.25
N SER A 328 -10.47 -11.50 -6.04
CA SER A 328 -10.93 -12.85 -5.71
C SER A 328 -11.98 -13.32 -6.73
N GLY A 329 -11.57 -14.25 -7.62
CA GLY A 329 -12.43 -14.82 -8.67
C GLY A 329 -12.07 -14.44 -10.11
N SER A 330 -11.08 -13.57 -10.37
CA SER A 330 -10.57 -13.34 -11.72
C SER A 330 -9.38 -14.26 -12.00
N LEU A 331 -9.45 -14.97 -13.12
CA LEU A 331 -8.33 -15.76 -13.68
C LEU A 331 -7.28 -14.85 -14.35
N ASP A 332 -7.49 -13.53 -14.35
CA ASP A 332 -6.60 -12.59 -14.99
C ASP A 332 -5.34 -12.35 -14.14
N PRO A 333 -4.17 -12.27 -14.76
CA PRO A 333 -2.93 -11.94 -14.07
C PRO A 333 -2.97 -10.49 -13.56
N SER A 334 -2.13 -10.20 -12.57
CA SER A 334 -1.98 -8.86 -12.00
C SER A 334 -1.74 -7.79 -13.08
N HIS A 335 -2.53 -6.70 -13.04
CA HIS A 335 -2.34 -5.54 -13.90
C HIS A 335 -0.94 -4.90 -13.72
N VAL A 336 -0.37 -4.97 -12.50
CA VAL A 336 0.97 -4.49 -12.20
C VAL A 336 2.02 -5.30 -12.95
N LEU A 337 1.91 -6.64 -12.93
CA LEU A 337 2.84 -7.52 -13.63
C LEU A 337 2.75 -7.36 -15.15
N LEU A 338 1.55 -7.12 -15.67
CA LEU A 338 1.38 -6.80 -17.10
C LEU A 338 1.97 -5.43 -17.43
N ALA A 339 1.80 -4.43 -16.57
CA ALA A 339 2.33 -3.08 -16.77
C ALA A 339 3.87 -3.04 -16.81
N ILE A 340 4.57 -3.92 -16.08
CA ILE A 340 6.03 -4.07 -16.13
C ILE A 340 6.50 -4.94 -17.32
N GLY A 341 5.61 -5.27 -18.26
CA GLY A 341 5.92 -5.97 -19.51
C GLY A 341 6.00 -7.49 -19.40
N LEU A 342 5.49 -8.10 -18.32
CA LEU A 342 5.46 -9.56 -18.25
C LEU A 342 4.33 -10.12 -19.13
N PRO A 343 4.60 -11.16 -19.95
CA PRO A 343 3.55 -11.88 -20.65
C PRO A 343 2.65 -12.62 -19.67
N HIS A 344 1.38 -12.83 -20.03
CA HIS A 344 0.37 -13.48 -19.21
C HIS A 344 0.85 -14.80 -18.60
N GLU A 345 1.47 -15.66 -19.43
CA GLU A 345 2.01 -16.97 -19.01
C GLU A 345 3.01 -16.87 -17.82
N ILE A 346 3.85 -15.83 -17.81
CA ILE A 346 4.83 -15.64 -16.72
C ILE A 346 4.15 -15.00 -15.51
N ALA A 347 3.27 -14.03 -15.72
CA ALA A 347 2.58 -13.31 -14.66
C ALA A 347 1.66 -14.22 -13.81
N HIS A 348 1.09 -15.28 -14.41
CA HIS A 348 0.31 -16.29 -13.69
C HIS A 348 1.11 -17.05 -12.61
N GLY A 349 2.40 -17.24 -12.80
CA GLY A 349 3.29 -17.92 -11.82
C GLY A 349 3.78 -17.01 -10.69
N SER A 350 3.06 -15.93 -10.39
CA SER A 350 3.51 -14.95 -9.40
C SER A 350 3.27 -15.39 -7.95
N LEU A 351 4.22 -15.00 -7.09
CA LEU A 351 4.15 -15.14 -5.63
C LEU A 351 4.71 -13.88 -4.98
N ARG A 352 3.88 -13.24 -4.14
CA ARG A 352 4.32 -12.15 -3.26
C ARG A 352 4.48 -12.67 -1.84
N LEU A 353 5.66 -12.43 -1.27
CA LEU A 353 5.97 -12.70 0.13
C LEU A 353 6.36 -11.39 0.81
N THR A 354 5.60 -11.00 1.84
CA THR A 354 5.84 -9.77 2.59
C THR A 354 6.08 -10.08 4.07
N LEU A 355 7.29 -9.79 4.49
CA LEU A 355 7.84 -10.13 5.80
C LEU A 355 7.37 -9.14 6.88
N ASN A 356 7.68 -9.46 8.13
CA ASN A 356 7.65 -8.57 9.29
C ASN A 356 8.88 -8.82 10.18
N GLU A 357 9.01 -8.05 11.24
CA GLU A 357 10.15 -8.17 12.17
C GLU A 357 10.20 -9.49 12.96
N GLU A 358 9.14 -10.30 12.96
CA GLU A 358 9.09 -11.59 13.67
C GLU A 358 9.74 -12.74 12.87
N ILE A 359 9.93 -12.56 11.55
CA ILE A 359 10.48 -13.59 10.67
C ILE A 359 11.95 -13.81 10.96
N THR A 360 12.35 -15.08 11.12
CA THR A 360 13.70 -15.51 11.38
C THR A 360 14.35 -16.11 10.13
N LYS A 361 15.66 -16.32 10.21
CA LYS A 361 16.41 -16.98 9.15
C LYS A 361 15.96 -18.42 8.94
N GLU A 362 15.67 -19.14 10.03
CA GLU A 362 15.17 -20.51 10.02
C GLU A 362 13.77 -20.58 9.36
N ASP A 363 12.92 -19.56 9.57
CA ASP A 363 11.64 -19.49 8.87
C ASP A 363 11.84 -19.35 7.36
N ILE A 364 12.78 -18.53 6.93
CA ILE A 364 13.12 -18.35 5.50
C ILE A 364 13.72 -19.64 4.93
N ASP A 365 14.60 -20.30 5.65
CA ASP A 365 15.19 -21.58 5.23
C ASP A 365 14.07 -22.60 4.97
N TYR A 366 13.12 -22.73 5.89
CA TYR A 366 11.96 -23.62 5.72
C TYR A 366 11.11 -23.21 4.52
N VAL A 367 10.79 -21.93 4.36
CA VAL A 367 9.99 -21.41 3.23
C VAL A 367 10.66 -21.74 1.89
N VAL A 368 11.95 -21.51 1.75
CA VAL A 368 12.69 -21.79 0.51
C VAL A 368 12.73 -23.28 0.21
N ASP A 369 12.96 -24.13 1.21
CA ASP A 369 12.97 -25.59 1.02
C ASP A 369 11.58 -26.12 0.60
N GLN A 370 10.49 -25.58 1.16
CA GLN A 370 9.14 -25.91 0.71
C GLN A 370 8.89 -25.40 -0.72
N LEU A 371 9.29 -24.17 -1.06
CA LEU A 371 9.17 -23.64 -2.40
C LEU A 371 9.90 -24.47 -3.45
N LYS A 372 11.12 -24.93 -3.16
CA LYS A 372 11.88 -25.82 -4.06
C LYS A 372 11.10 -27.09 -4.38
N THR A 373 10.55 -27.73 -3.35
CA THR A 373 9.76 -28.96 -3.50
C THR A 373 8.48 -28.68 -4.30
N ILE A 374 7.73 -27.65 -3.90
CA ILE A 374 6.45 -27.30 -4.52
C ILE A 374 6.64 -26.93 -6.00
N VAL A 375 7.62 -26.10 -6.31
CA VAL A 375 7.90 -25.66 -7.70
C VAL A 375 8.38 -26.84 -8.55
N SER A 376 9.21 -27.71 -8.02
CA SER A 376 9.68 -28.93 -8.71
C SER A 376 8.50 -29.86 -9.06
N ASP A 377 7.62 -30.11 -8.09
CA ASP A 377 6.46 -30.98 -8.28
C ASP A 377 5.48 -30.39 -9.31
N LEU A 378 5.15 -29.09 -9.20
CA LEU A 378 4.24 -28.44 -10.11
C LEU A 378 4.80 -28.41 -11.55
N ARG A 379 6.10 -28.16 -11.72
CA ARG A 379 6.76 -28.28 -13.02
C ARG A 379 6.74 -29.70 -13.58
N GLY A 380 6.92 -30.70 -12.72
CA GLY A 380 6.82 -32.11 -13.13
C GLY A 380 5.44 -32.49 -13.70
N MET A 381 4.38 -31.74 -13.37
CA MET A 381 3.03 -31.93 -13.88
C MET A 381 2.65 -30.96 -15.02
N SER A 382 3.57 -30.05 -15.39
CA SER A 382 3.31 -29.00 -16.38
C SER A 382 3.70 -29.43 -17.79
N PRO A 383 2.76 -29.55 -18.73
CA PRO A 383 3.08 -29.83 -20.15
C PRO A 383 4.02 -28.77 -20.76
N LEU A 384 3.87 -27.50 -20.35
CA LEU A 384 4.73 -26.40 -20.81
C LEU A 384 6.19 -26.59 -20.40
N TYR A 385 6.42 -27.13 -19.19
CA TYR A 385 7.79 -27.43 -18.75
C TYR A 385 8.37 -28.64 -19.47
N GLU A 386 7.57 -29.67 -19.71
CA GLU A 386 7.99 -30.85 -20.48
C GLU A 386 8.42 -30.48 -21.89
N ASP A 387 7.64 -29.65 -22.59
CA ASP A 387 7.96 -29.16 -23.94
C ASP A 387 9.22 -28.29 -23.96
N PHE A 388 9.40 -27.45 -22.94
CA PHE A 388 10.59 -26.62 -22.77
C PHE A 388 11.84 -27.50 -22.53
N ALA A 389 11.79 -28.48 -21.65
CA ALA A 389 12.88 -29.38 -21.33
C ALA A 389 13.30 -30.23 -22.57
N LYS A 390 12.35 -30.70 -23.38
CA LYS A 390 12.61 -31.42 -24.64
C LYS A 390 13.35 -30.54 -25.66
N LYS A 391 13.09 -29.24 -25.68
CA LYS A 391 13.77 -28.29 -26.60
C LYS A 391 15.19 -27.95 -26.17
N GLN A 392 15.50 -28.01 -24.87
CA GLN A 392 16.84 -27.75 -24.33
C GLN A 392 17.78 -28.94 -24.53
N ASN A 393 17.24 -30.13 -24.67
CA ASN A 393 18.02 -31.39 -24.86
C ASN A 393 18.23 -31.75 -26.35
N LYS A 394 17.82 -30.88 -27.28
CA LYS A 394 18.09 -30.93 -28.71
C LYS A 394 19.15 -29.89 -29.10
#